data_e188697f096f7faf38d332039caf555c
#
_entry.id   e188697f096f7faf38d332039caf555c
#
_cell.length_a   1.000
_cell.length_b   1.000
_cell.length_c   1.000
_cell.angle_alpha   90.00
_cell.angle_beta   90.00
_cell.angle_gamma   90.00
#
_symmetry.space_group_name_H-M   'P 1'
#
loop_
_entity.id
_entity.type
_entity.pdbx_description
1 polymer ?
#
loop_
_entity_poly.entity_id
_entity_poly.type
_entity_poly.pdbx_seq_one_letter_code
_entity_poly.pdbx_strand_id
1 'polypeptide(L)'
;ASSAASDVYKRQVGQSKDNEYYLRRLLDGTWNIAGTLFMDYRNAADCSDLHTIIYGHNMKNNTMFGSLPKYSKQEYYEEHSVLYLLTPKQNYKVKLIAGYVTPSDSKVYEFEKTKEERSGLLKTALDNSLFTSGTTVSDEDRLLTLSTCSYEYDNARFVLMGILKEIG
;
A
#
# COMPACT_ATOMS: atom_id res chain seq x y z
N ALA A 1 -3.00 21.32 11.40
CA ALA A 1 -2.04 21.77 10.41
C ALA A 1 -0.80 20.89 10.48
N SER A 2 -0.33 20.42 9.36
CA SER A 2 0.85 19.59 9.28
C SER A 2 2.09 20.46 9.16
N SER A 3 3.21 19.98 9.71
CA SER A 3 4.49 20.61 9.49
C SER A 3 4.93 20.48 8.04
N ALA A 4 5.85 21.35 7.58
CA ALA A 4 6.40 21.27 6.23
C ALA A 4 7.01 19.88 5.95
N ALA A 5 7.64 19.26 6.93
CA ALA A 5 8.23 17.94 6.77
C ALA A 5 7.20 16.85 6.55
N SER A 6 6.05 16.91 7.22
CA SER A 6 4.97 15.95 6.98
C SER A 6 4.23 16.23 5.67
N ASP A 7 4.20 17.46 5.22
CA ASP A 7 3.56 17.81 3.94
C ASP A 7 4.26 17.15 2.76
N VAL A 8 5.56 17.02 2.80
CA VAL A 8 6.35 16.37 1.74
C VAL A 8 5.90 14.93 1.50
N TYR A 9 5.46 14.24 2.54
CA TYR A 9 5.08 12.83 2.48
C TYR A 9 3.58 12.58 2.48
N LYS A 10 2.78 13.64 2.57
CA LYS A 10 1.33 13.52 2.49
C LYS A 10 0.89 13.24 1.07
N ARG A 11 -0.05 12.31 0.93
CA ARG A 11 -0.70 12.01 -0.33
C ARG A 11 -2.18 11.81 -0.08
N GLN A 12 -2.99 12.32 -0.97
CA GLN A 12 -4.44 12.09 -0.94
C GLN A 12 -4.76 10.80 -1.68
N VAL A 13 -5.74 10.06 -1.15
CA VAL A 13 -6.18 8.79 -1.72
C VAL A 13 -7.63 8.93 -2.14
N GLY A 14 -7.90 8.69 -3.43
CA GLY A 14 -9.24 8.67 -3.97
C GLY A 14 -9.82 7.27 -4.01
N GLN A 15 -11.09 7.16 -4.35
CA GLN A 15 -11.73 5.88 -4.64
C GLN A 15 -12.84 6.14 -5.66
N SER A 16 -12.94 5.29 -6.67
CA SER A 16 -14.03 5.35 -7.65
C SER A 16 -14.72 3.99 -7.72
N LYS A 17 -15.60 3.82 -8.69
CA LYS A 17 -16.31 2.57 -8.92
C LYS A 17 -15.49 1.52 -9.67
N ASP A 18 -14.26 1.85 -10.05
CA ASP A 18 -13.33 0.94 -10.72
C ASP A 18 -11.90 1.28 -10.32
N ASN A 19 -10.93 0.47 -10.77
CA ASN A 19 -9.51 0.67 -10.51
C ASN A 19 -8.77 1.35 -11.65
N GLU A 20 -9.48 2.05 -12.54
CA GLU A 20 -8.89 2.69 -13.72
C GLU A 20 -9.03 4.21 -13.70
N TYR A 21 -10.10 4.72 -13.09
CA TYR A 21 -10.44 6.14 -13.15
C TYR A 21 -9.28 7.03 -12.70
N TYR A 22 -8.68 6.75 -11.56
CA TYR A 22 -7.60 7.57 -10.98
C TYR A 22 -6.21 7.24 -11.50
N LEU A 23 -6.08 6.26 -12.39
CA LEU A 23 -4.76 5.97 -12.99
C LEU A 23 -4.16 7.17 -13.72
N ARG A 24 -5.00 7.99 -14.34
CA ARG A 24 -4.58 9.16 -15.11
C ARG A 24 -5.42 10.39 -14.82
N ARG A 25 -5.97 10.49 -13.62
CA ARG A 25 -6.82 11.64 -13.25
C ARG A 25 -6.49 12.14 -11.85
N LEU A 26 -6.61 13.45 -11.68
CA LEU A 26 -6.60 14.07 -10.37
C LEU A 26 -7.96 13.91 -9.69
N LEU A 27 -8.03 14.30 -8.41
CA LEU A 27 -9.28 14.19 -7.64
C LEU A 27 -10.43 14.99 -8.25
N ASP A 28 -10.13 16.08 -8.97
CA ASP A 28 -11.14 16.89 -9.68
C ASP A 28 -11.57 16.30 -11.02
N GLY A 29 -11.01 15.14 -11.40
CA GLY A 29 -11.32 14.45 -12.65
C GLY A 29 -10.48 14.89 -13.85
N THR A 30 -9.61 15.88 -13.72
CA THR A 30 -8.75 16.31 -14.85
C THR A 30 -7.67 15.27 -15.13
N TRP A 31 -7.32 15.13 -16.40
CA TRP A 31 -6.28 14.20 -16.83
C TRP A 31 -4.91 14.64 -16.31
N ASN A 32 -4.14 13.67 -15.79
CA ASN A 32 -2.76 13.89 -15.36
C ASN A 32 -2.00 12.58 -15.45
N ILE A 33 -0.80 12.60 -15.98
CA ILE A 33 -0.01 11.39 -16.21
C ILE A 33 0.34 10.65 -14.91
N ALA A 34 0.52 11.37 -13.81
CA ALA A 34 0.80 10.77 -12.51
C ALA A 34 -0.44 10.18 -11.84
N GLY A 35 -1.62 10.63 -12.24
CA GLY A 35 -2.87 10.21 -11.61
C GLY A 35 -2.96 10.61 -10.14
N THR A 36 -3.76 9.87 -9.40
CA THR A 36 -3.93 10.00 -7.95
C THR A 36 -3.74 8.63 -7.31
N LEU A 37 -3.22 8.59 -6.09
CA LEU A 37 -3.27 7.33 -5.31
C LEU A 37 -4.74 6.96 -5.12
N PHE A 38 -5.08 5.69 -5.27
CA PHE A 38 -6.47 5.29 -5.13
C PHE A 38 -6.61 3.94 -4.43
N MET A 39 -7.69 3.85 -3.65
CA MET A 39 -8.08 2.62 -2.98
C MET A 39 -8.81 1.71 -3.96
N ASP A 40 -8.60 0.41 -3.82
CA ASP A 40 -9.31 -0.59 -4.60
C ASP A 40 -10.83 -0.38 -4.48
N TYR A 41 -11.54 -0.40 -5.61
CA TYR A 41 -12.98 -0.12 -5.63
C TYR A 41 -13.80 -1.10 -4.79
N ARG A 42 -13.28 -2.31 -4.56
CA ARG A 42 -13.95 -3.35 -3.77
C ARG A 42 -13.83 -3.13 -2.27
N ASN A 43 -12.92 -2.25 -1.83
CA ASN A 43 -12.71 -1.99 -0.42
C ASN A 43 -13.74 -1.02 0.15
N ALA A 44 -14.07 -1.19 1.43
CA ALA A 44 -14.81 -0.19 2.19
C ALA A 44 -13.98 1.08 2.33
N ALA A 45 -14.60 2.23 2.10
CA ALA A 45 -13.92 3.52 2.10
C ALA A 45 -13.32 3.91 3.45
N ASP A 46 -13.81 3.33 4.53
CA ASP A 46 -13.35 3.58 5.90
C ASP A 46 -12.21 2.66 6.34
N CYS A 47 -11.68 1.83 5.43
CA CYS A 47 -10.61 0.86 5.71
C CYS A 47 -10.99 -0.20 6.76
N SER A 48 -12.29 -0.51 6.88
CA SER A 48 -12.77 -1.50 7.85
C SER A 48 -12.57 -2.95 7.42
N ASP A 49 -12.21 -3.19 6.15
CA ASP A 49 -11.94 -4.54 5.66
C ASP A 49 -10.69 -5.14 6.30
N LEU A 50 -10.60 -6.46 6.32
CA LEU A 50 -9.40 -7.16 6.78
C LEU A 50 -8.19 -6.91 5.89
N HIS A 51 -8.41 -6.54 4.63
CA HIS A 51 -7.34 -6.22 3.70
C HIS A 51 -7.77 -5.07 2.79
N THR A 52 -7.03 -3.97 2.85
CA THR A 52 -7.23 -2.79 2.00
C THR A 52 -6.04 -2.63 1.08
N ILE A 53 -6.29 -2.33 -0.20
CA ILE A 53 -5.24 -2.13 -1.20
C ILE A 53 -5.32 -0.69 -1.73
N ILE A 54 -4.17 -0.02 -1.76
CA ILE A 54 -4.02 1.31 -2.35
C ILE A 54 -2.99 1.24 -3.46
N TYR A 55 -3.33 1.80 -4.62
CA TYR A 55 -2.50 1.80 -5.82
C TYR A 55 -1.92 3.18 -6.09
N GLY A 56 -0.77 3.21 -6.73
CA GLY A 56 -0.15 4.44 -7.20
C GLY A 56 0.90 4.19 -8.24
N HIS A 57 1.19 5.21 -9.06
CA HIS A 57 2.23 5.12 -10.07
C HIS A 57 3.63 5.17 -9.44
N ASN A 58 4.56 4.45 -10.07
CA ASN A 58 5.97 4.53 -9.78
C ASN A 58 6.59 5.63 -10.66
N MET A 59 6.67 6.84 -10.10
CA MET A 59 7.23 7.99 -10.83
C MET A 59 8.73 8.11 -10.57
N LYS A 60 9.50 8.38 -11.63
CA LYS A 60 10.96 8.47 -11.56
C LYS A 60 11.47 9.56 -10.61
N ASN A 61 10.67 10.60 -10.39
CA ASN A 61 11.02 11.69 -9.47
C ASN A 61 10.64 11.39 -8.01
N ASN A 62 10.37 10.14 -7.68
CA ASN A 62 9.95 9.67 -6.35
C ASN A 62 8.60 10.23 -5.87
N THR A 63 7.79 10.82 -6.76
CA THR A 63 6.42 11.21 -6.43
C THR A 63 5.50 9.98 -6.49
N MET A 64 4.29 10.14 -5.98
CA MET A 64 3.30 9.06 -5.87
C MET A 64 3.90 7.88 -5.09
N PHE A 65 3.96 6.69 -5.66
CA PHE A 65 4.60 5.53 -5.04
C PHE A 65 5.99 5.24 -5.59
N GLY A 66 6.64 6.22 -6.18
CA GLY A 66 7.99 6.06 -6.72
C GLY A 66 9.05 5.68 -5.69
N SER A 67 8.80 5.95 -4.41
CA SER A 67 9.72 5.57 -3.34
C SER A 67 9.49 4.15 -2.80
N LEU A 68 8.38 3.47 -3.14
CA LEU A 68 8.11 2.14 -2.61
C LEU A 68 9.22 1.13 -2.90
N PRO A 69 9.80 1.06 -4.11
CA PRO A 69 10.88 0.10 -4.36
C PRO A 69 12.13 0.31 -3.51
N LYS A 70 12.30 1.46 -2.87
CA LYS A 70 13.41 1.70 -1.94
C LYS A 70 13.35 0.76 -0.72
N TYR A 71 12.17 0.25 -0.39
CA TYR A 71 11.98 -0.74 0.66
C TYR A 71 12.60 -2.11 0.31
N SER A 72 13.19 -2.27 -0.87
CA SER A 72 14.03 -3.43 -1.16
C SER A 72 15.30 -3.46 -0.31
N LYS A 73 15.62 -2.38 0.38
CA LYS A 73 16.80 -2.26 1.23
C LYS A 73 16.39 -2.22 2.70
N GLN A 74 17.06 -3.02 3.51
CA GLN A 74 16.83 -3.10 4.95
C GLN A 74 16.99 -1.75 5.64
N GLU A 75 18.03 -0.99 5.28
CA GLU A 75 18.30 0.32 5.89
C GLU A 75 17.15 1.29 5.63
N TYR A 76 16.60 1.29 4.42
CA TYR A 76 15.46 2.16 4.09
C TYR A 76 14.24 1.81 4.95
N TYR A 77 13.96 0.52 5.10
CA TYR A 77 12.89 0.06 5.98
C TYR A 77 13.12 0.53 7.43
N GLU A 78 14.33 0.38 7.95
CA GLU A 78 14.65 0.76 9.34
C GLU A 78 14.43 2.25 9.60
N GLU A 79 14.73 3.09 8.62
CA GLU A 79 14.51 4.54 8.70
C GLU A 79 13.05 4.96 8.47
N HIS A 80 12.24 4.10 7.80
CA HIS A 80 10.89 4.42 7.37
C HIS A 80 9.90 3.28 7.68
N SER A 81 9.99 2.71 8.87
CA SER A 81 9.24 1.50 9.24
C SER A 81 7.77 1.74 9.55
N VAL A 82 7.34 2.98 9.64
CA VAL A 82 5.98 3.34 10.03
C VAL A 82 5.41 4.35 9.05
N LEU A 83 4.17 4.12 8.65
CA LEU A 83 3.36 5.06 7.89
C LEU A 83 2.11 5.42 8.70
N TYR A 84 1.40 6.46 8.27
CA TYR A 84 0.13 6.83 8.86
C TYR A 84 -0.94 6.89 7.77
N LEU A 85 -2.08 6.30 8.05
CA LEU A 85 -3.26 6.37 7.22
C LEU A 85 -4.32 7.18 7.96
N LEU A 86 -4.71 8.30 7.37
CA LEU A 86 -5.65 9.23 7.99
C LEU A 86 -6.98 9.13 7.26
N THR A 87 -8.05 8.87 8.02
CA THR A 87 -9.42 8.87 7.50
C THR A 87 -10.27 9.84 8.31
N PRO A 88 -11.41 10.28 7.77
CA PRO A 88 -12.28 11.19 8.53
C PRO A 88 -12.78 10.62 9.86
N LYS A 89 -12.88 9.29 9.99
CA LYS A 89 -13.45 8.65 11.18
C LYS A 89 -12.39 8.09 12.11
N GLN A 90 -11.26 7.62 11.57
CA GLN A 90 -10.25 6.92 12.34
C GLN A 90 -8.88 7.11 11.71
N ASN A 91 -7.88 7.35 12.53
CA ASN A 91 -6.49 7.39 12.09
C ASN A 91 -5.80 6.08 12.45
N TYR A 92 -4.86 5.68 11.61
CA TYR A 92 -4.12 4.44 11.79
C TYR A 92 -2.63 4.67 11.71
N LYS A 93 -1.90 3.99 12.58
CA LYS A 93 -0.47 3.75 12.42
C LYS A 93 -0.31 2.46 11.64
N VAL A 94 0.47 2.50 10.57
CA VAL A 94 0.75 1.34 9.72
C VAL A 94 2.13 0.81 10.06
N LYS A 95 2.20 -0.36 10.64
CA LYS A 95 3.47 -1.05 10.94
C LYS A 95 3.80 -1.96 9.77
N LEU A 96 4.88 -1.65 9.07
CA LEU A 96 5.27 -2.40 7.88
C LEU A 96 5.80 -3.79 8.26
N ILE A 97 5.40 -4.80 7.49
CA ILE A 97 5.76 -6.20 7.74
C ILE A 97 6.50 -6.84 6.56
N ALA A 98 6.25 -6.40 5.33
CA ALA A 98 6.86 -7.00 4.15
C ALA A 98 6.87 -6.04 2.98
N GLY A 99 7.91 -6.16 2.13
CA GLY A 99 7.96 -5.47 0.85
C GLY A 99 8.61 -6.39 -0.17
N TYR A 100 7.97 -6.60 -1.32
CA TYR A 100 8.47 -7.56 -2.30
C TYR A 100 7.95 -7.27 -3.71
N VAL A 101 8.58 -7.90 -4.69
CA VAL A 101 8.17 -7.82 -6.10
C VAL A 101 7.27 -9.02 -6.43
N THR A 102 6.21 -8.78 -7.16
CA THR A 102 5.23 -9.81 -7.50
C THR A 102 4.63 -9.52 -8.87
N PRO A 103 4.12 -10.55 -9.59
CA PRO A 103 3.39 -10.32 -10.84
C PRO A 103 2.07 -9.57 -10.61
N SER A 104 1.59 -8.91 -11.66
CA SER A 104 0.33 -8.16 -11.61
C SER A 104 -0.91 -9.05 -11.38
N ASP A 105 -0.81 -10.35 -11.63
CA ASP A 105 -1.88 -11.32 -11.40
C ASP A 105 -1.69 -12.11 -10.10
N SER A 106 -0.85 -11.62 -9.21
CA SER A 106 -0.56 -12.24 -7.92
C SER A 106 -1.79 -12.32 -7.03
N LYS A 107 -1.82 -13.32 -6.16
CA LYS A 107 -2.90 -13.53 -5.18
C LYS A 107 -3.04 -12.38 -4.18
N VAL A 108 -2.04 -11.53 -4.02
CA VAL A 108 -2.16 -10.34 -3.16
C VAL A 108 -3.31 -9.42 -3.60
N TYR A 109 -3.67 -9.45 -4.89
CA TYR A 109 -4.75 -8.65 -5.45
C TYR A 109 -6.11 -9.34 -5.40
N GLU A 110 -6.16 -10.58 -4.94
CA GLU A 110 -7.39 -11.30 -4.64
C GLU A 110 -7.67 -11.13 -3.15
N PHE A 111 -8.91 -10.80 -2.78
CA PHE A 111 -9.24 -10.67 -1.36
C PHE A 111 -9.48 -12.05 -0.76
N GLU A 112 -8.85 -12.31 0.38
CA GLU A 112 -8.91 -13.58 1.07
C GLU A 112 -10.33 -13.84 1.58
N LYS A 113 -10.83 -15.03 1.33
CA LYS A 113 -12.15 -15.46 1.78
C LYS A 113 -12.10 -16.46 2.93
N THR A 114 -10.94 -17.08 3.14
CA THR A 114 -10.75 -18.09 4.19
C THR A 114 -9.51 -17.79 5.01
N LYS A 115 -9.42 -18.39 6.19
CA LYS A 115 -8.22 -18.28 7.05
C LYS A 115 -6.99 -18.90 6.38
N GLU A 116 -7.18 -19.96 5.61
CA GLU A 116 -6.10 -20.64 4.89
C GLU A 116 -5.53 -19.73 3.79
N GLU A 117 -6.40 -19.06 3.03
CA GLU A 117 -5.98 -18.10 2.02
C GLU A 117 -5.21 -16.95 2.65
N ARG A 118 -5.67 -16.43 3.77
CA ARG A 118 -5.01 -15.35 4.48
C ARG A 118 -3.65 -15.78 5.03
N SER A 119 -3.58 -16.95 5.67
CA SER A 119 -2.31 -17.49 6.16
C SER A 119 -1.32 -17.71 5.02
N GLY A 120 -1.80 -18.19 3.87
CA GLY A 120 -0.97 -18.35 2.67
C GLY A 120 -0.47 -17.04 2.13
N LEU A 121 -1.30 -16.00 2.11
CA LEU A 121 -0.89 -14.66 1.69
C LEU A 121 0.19 -14.09 2.60
N LEU A 122 -0.01 -14.18 3.91
CA LEU A 122 0.96 -13.68 4.89
C LEU A 122 2.28 -14.44 4.80
N LYS A 123 2.22 -15.76 4.66
CA LYS A 123 3.43 -16.57 4.49
C LYS A 123 4.19 -16.18 3.24
N THR A 124 3.49 -16.04 2.11
CA THR A 124 4.12 -15.62 0.85
C THR A 124 4.77 -14.24 0.99
N ALA A 125 4.07 -13.29 1.61
CA ALA A 125 4.58 -11.94 1.80
C ALA A 125 5.85 -11.95 2.67
N LEU A 126 5.83 -12.64 3.79
CA LEU A 126 6.97 -12.69 4.70
C LEU A 126 8.15 -13.45 4.10
N ASP A 127 7.91 -14.56 3.40
CA ASP A 127 8.96 -15.36 2.77
C ASP A 127 9.65 -14.61 1.62
N ASN A 128 8.94 -13.75 0.91
CA ASN A 128 9.46 -13.00 -0.24
C ASN A 128 9.91 -11.59 0.13
N SER A 129 9.69 -11.15 1.35
CA SER A 129 10.03 -9.78 1.76
C SER A 129 11.53 -9.51 1.60
N LEU A 130 11.84 -8.35 1.03
CA LEU A 130 13.21 -7.88 0.82
C LEU A 130 13.79 -7.19 2.05
N PHE A 131 12.97 -6.99 3.07
CA PHE A 131 13.43 -6.56 4.39
C PHE A 131 12.84 -7.46 5.48
N THR A 132 13.48 -7.47 6.63
CA THR A 132 13.01 -8.18 7.81
C THR A 132 12.40 -7.20 8.79
N SER A 133 11.17 -7.45 9.19
CA SER A 133 10.44 -6.70 10.20
C SER A 133 10.43 -7.48 11.52
N GLY A 134 10.53 -6.78 12.63
CA GLY A 134 10.33 -7.37 13.95
C GLY A 134 8.88 -7.43 14.40
N THR A 135 7.95 -7.02 13.53
CA THR A 135 6.54 -6.93 13.88
C THR A 135 5.87 -8.30 13.84
N THR A 136 5.18 -8.66 14.92
CA THR A 136 4.38 -9.88 14.96
C THR A 136 3.04 -9.64 14.29
N VAL A 137 2.62 -10.56 13.42
CA VAL A 137 1.35 -10.48 12.68
C VAL A 137 0.43 -11.59 13.16
N SER A 138 -0.82 -11.24 13.45
CA SER A 138 -1.87 -12.21 13.74
C SER A 138 -2.88 -12.28 12.60
N ASP A 139 -3.64 -13.39 12.53
CA ASP A 139 -4.68 -13.57 11.50
C ASP A 139 -5.82 -12.55 11.61
N GLU A 140 -5.93 -11.89 12.75
CA GLU A 140 -6.99 -10.90 13.00
C GLU A 140 -6.54 -9.47 12.68
N ASP A 141 -5.26 -9.24 12.42
CA ASP A 141 -4.77 -7.92 12.06
C ASP A 141 -5.34 -7.48 10.71
N ARG A 142 -5.75 -6.22 10.64
CA ARG A 142 -6.15 -5.63 9.36
C ARG A 142 -4.89 -5.26 8.58
N LEU A 143 -4.87 -5.66 7.31
CA LEU A 143 -3.74 -5.44 6.42
C LEU A 143 -3.99 -4.23 5.51
N LEU A 144 -2.92 -3.49 5.26
CA LEU A 144 -2.85 -2.50 4.20
C LEU A 144 -1.75 -2.92 3.23
N THR A 145 -2.07 -3.00 1.95
CA THR A 145 -1.11 -3.22 0.87
C THR A 145 -1.05 -1.98 0.00
N LEU A 146 0.16 -1.44 -0.18
CA LEU A 146 0.44 -0.39 -1.16
C LEU A 146 1.08 -1.04 -2.37
N SER A 147 0.57 -0.77 -3.56
CA SER A 147 1.02 -1.41 -4.78
C SER A 147 1.38 -0.39 -5.84
N THR A 148 2.50 -0.60 -6.52
CA THR A 148 2.92 0.22 -7.65
C THR A 148 3.61 -0.63 -8.70
N CYS A 149 3.73 -0.08 -9.90
CA CYS A 149 4.51 -0.73 -10.96
C CYS A 149 5.98 -0.86 -10.56
N SER A 150 6.58 -1.95 -10.92
CA SER A 150 8.01 -2.21 -10.80
C SER A 150 8.58 -2.52 -12.18
N TYR A 151 9.88 -2.43 -12.33
CA TYR A 151 10.52 -2.58 -13.64
C TYR A 151 11.46 -3.78 -13.74
N GLU A 152 11.46 -4.68 -12.76
CA GLU A 152 12.30 -5.87 -12.76
C GLU A 152 11.94 -6.83 -13.90
N TYR A 153 10.66 -6.89 -14.28
CA TYR A 153 10.17 -7.61 -15.44
C TYR A 153 8.82 -7.04 -15.86
N ASP A 154 8.33 -7.47 -17.04
CA ASP A 154 7.04 -6.99 -17.57
C ASP A 154 5.90 -7.32 -16.62
N ASN A 155 5.04 -6.34 -16.36
CA ASN A 155 3.91 -6.45 -15.43
C ASN A 155 4.32 -6.73 -13.97
N ALA A 156 5.58 -6.45 -13.60
CA ALA A 156 6.00 -6.54 -12.22
C ALA A 156 5.36 -5.42 -11.37
N ARG A 157 5.10 -5.77 -10.12
CA ARG A 157 4.59 -4.81 -9.11
C ARG A 157 5.47 -4.88 -7.88
N PHE A 158 5.70 -3.73 -7.27
CA PHE A 158 6.25 -3.69 -5.92
C PHE A 158 5.09 -3.51 -4.96
N VAL A 159 5.00 -4.38 -3.95
CA VAL A 159 3.98 -4.29 -2.91
C VAL A 159 4.64 -4.09 -1.55
N LEU A 160 4.05 -3.19 -0.77
CA LEU A 160 4.46 -2.90 0.59
C LEU A 160 3.28 -3.18 1.50
N MET A 161 3.45 -4.10 2.43
CA MET A 161 2.36 -4.56 3.30
C MET A 161 2.62 -4.17 4.74
N GLY A 162 1.58 -3.71 5.41
CA GLY A 162 1.61 -3.38 6.82
C GLY A 162 0.33 -3.75 7.54
N ILE A 163 0.37 -3.67 8.85
CA ILE A 163 -0.81 -3.87 9.70
C ILE A 163 -1.31 -2.53 10.21
N LEU A 164 -2.63 -2.36 10.23
CA LEU A 164 -3.30 -1.15 10.69
C LEU A 164 -3.52 -1.23 12.20
N LYS A 165 -3.01 -0.23 12.92
CA LYS A 165 -3.26 -0.05 14.35
C LYS A 165 -3.98 1.26 14.56
N GLU A 166 -5.17 1.22 15.19
CA GLU A 166 -5.93 2.43 15.48
C GLU A 166 -5.15 3.35 16.44
N ILE A 167 -5.20 4.64 16.15
CA ILE A 167 -4.64 5.67 17.03
C ILE A 167 -5.69 6.74 17.28
N GLY A 168 -5.61 7.36 18.43
CA GLY A 168 -6.59 8.28 18.93
C GLY A 168 -7.00 9.47 18.07
#